data_82060ab98b2ddce5ec506d81c50b2f8c
#
_entry.id   82060ab98b2ddce5ec506d81c50b2f8c
#
_cell.length_a   1.000
_cell.length_b   1.000
_cell.length_c   1.000
_cell.angle_alpha   90.00
_cell.angle_beta   90.00
_cell.angle_gamma   90.00
#
_symmetry.space_group_name_H-M   'P 1'
#
loop_
_entity.id
_entity.type
_entity.pdbx_description
1 polymer ?
#
loop_
_entity_poly.entity_id
_entity_poly.type
_entity_poly.pdbx_seq_one_letter_code
_entity_poly.pdbx_strand_id
1 'polypeptide(L)' 'MNKKKAKLIYKHNSFNIIEEGSFVVCAVSGKEIPLDQLNYWNVELQEAYYSPLEVNERFKSLS' A
#
# COMPACT_ATOMS: atom_id res chain seq x y z
N MET A 1 8.24 1.78 -21.30
CA MET A 1 6.84 1.65 -20.97
C MET A 1 6.52 2.35 -19.68
N ASN A 2 5.40 3.03 -19.67
CA ASN A 2 5.05 3.84 -18.51
C ASN A 2 4.39 2.98 -17.44
N LYS A 3 4.94 3.04 -16.23
CA LYS A 3 4.27 2.46 -15.07
C LYS A 3 3.12 3.37 -14.67
N LYS A 4 2.00 2.77 -14.35
CA LYS A 4 0.85 3.52 -13.89
C LYS A 4 0.56 3.15 -12.44
N LYS A 5 0.34 4.15 -11.60
CA LYS A 5 -0.03 3.93 -10.21
C LYS A 5 -1.46 3.40 -10.15
N ALA A 6 -1.64 2.30 -9.44
CA ALA A 6 -2.97 1.73 -9.22
C ALA A 6 -3.69 2.47 -8.12
N LYS A 7 -5.03 2.45 -8.19
CA LYS A 7 -5.87 2.97 -7.13
C LYS A 7 -6.68 1.82 -6.55
N LEU A 8 -6.55 1.61 -5.25
CA LEU A 8 -7.13 0.44 -4.59
C LEU A 8 -8.02 0.84 -3.44
N ILE A 9 -8.98 -0.04 -3.12
CA ILE A 9 -9.67 0.00 -1.84
C ILE A 9 -9.22 -1.24 -1.06
N TYR A 10 -8.65 -1.04 0.12
CA TYR A 10 -8.11 -2.11 0.94
C TYR A 10 -9.17 -2.70 1.84
N LYS A 11 -9.20 -4.02 1.92
CA LYS A 11 -10.07 -4.78 2.80
C LYS A 11 -9.23 -5.67 3.71
N HIS A 12 -9.85 -6.33 4.67
CA HIS A 12 -9.11 -7.13 5.66
C HIS A 12 -8.27 -8.23 5.03
N ASN A 13 -8.80 -8.94 4.04
CA ASN A 13 -8.11 -10.08 3.45
C ASN A 13 -7.70 -9.86 1.99
N SER A 14 -8.06 -8.73 1.41
CA SER A 14 -7.81 -8.49 -0.01
C SER A 14 -7.95 -7.01 -0.31
N PHE A 15 -7.84 -6.66 -1.59
CA PHE A 15 -8.10 -5.31 -2.04
C PHE A 15 -8.84 -5.35 -3.37
N ASN A 16 -9.58 -4.28 -3.65
CA ASN A 16 -10.24 -4.10 -4.93
C ASN A 16 -9.51 -3.04 -5.74
N ILE A 17 -9.39 -3.25 -7.04
CA ILE A 17 -8.72 -2.29 -7.92
C ILE A 17 -9.80 -1.35 -8.48
N ILE A 18 -9.69 -0.06 -8.18
CA ILE A 18 -10.57 0.97 -8.72
C ILE A 18 -10.02 1.47 -10.05
N GLU A 19 -8.72 1.79 -10.07
CA GLU A 19 -8.02 2.16 -11.28
C GLU A 19 -6.85 1.22 -11.47
N GLU A 20 -6.76 0.63 -12.65
CA GLU A 20 -5.70 -0.32 -12.95
C GLU A 20 -4.34 0.36 -12.98
N GLY A 21 -3.33 -0.38 -12.53
CA GLY A 21 -1.96 0.04 -12.54
C GLY A 21 -1.08 -1.10 -12.09
N SER A 22 0.24 -0.88 -12.08
CA SER A 22 1.19 -1.92 -11.77
C SER A 22 1.73 -1.83 -10.35
N PHE A 23 1.52 -0.71 -9.67
CA PHE A 23 2.09 -0.50 -8.33
C PHE A 23 1.25 0.47 -7.52
N VAL A 24 1.51 0.48 -6.20
CA VAL A 24 1.05 1.52 -5.29
C VAL A 24 2.26 2.06 -4.54
N VAL A 25 2.07 3.15 -3.81
CA VAL A 25 3.17 3.82 -3.10
C VAL A 25 2.99 3.60 -1.60
N CYS A 26 4.10 3.28 -0.92
CA CYS A 26 4.10 3.14 0.54
C CYS A 26 3.81 4.48 1.20
N ALA A 27 2.91 4.48 2.19
CA ALA A 27 2.53 5.70 2.89
C ALA A 27 3.65 6.24 3.79
N VAL A 28 4.61 5.41 4.16
CA VAL A 28 5.69 5.80 5.05
C VAL A 28 6.95 6.17 4.28
N SER A 29 7.41 5.27 3.42
CA SER A 29 8.71 5.44 2.75
C SER A 29 8.60 6.06 1.37
N GLY A 30 7.41 6.06 0.76
CA GLY A 30 7.24 6.54 -0.60
C GLY A 30 7.75 5.60 -1.67
N LYS A 31 8.14 4.38 -1.30
CA LYS A 31 8.62 3.40 -2.26
C LYS A 31 7.49 2.80 -3.07
N GLU A 32 7.78 2.44 -4.31
CA GLU A 32 6.82 1.75 -5.16
C GLU A 32 6.69 0.30 -4.72
N ILE A 33 5.45 -0.17 -4.63
CA ILE A 33 5.14 -1.55 -4.24
C ILE A 33 4.39 -2.20 -5.40
N PRO A 34 5.01 -3.15 -6.12
CA PRO A 34 4.29 -3.89 -7.15
C PRO A 34 3.08 -4.60 -6.54
N LEU A 35 1.97 -4.66 -7.26
CA LEU A 35 0.74 -5.23 -6.70
C LEU A 35 0.90 -6.71 -6.33
N ASP A 36 1.72 -7.44 -7.06
CA ASP A 36 1.98 -8.85 -6.75
C ASP A 36 2.86 -9.04 -5.51
N GLN A 37 3.46 -7.96 -5.01
CA GLN A 37 4.28 -7.99 -3.79
C GLN A 37 3.62 -7.23 -2.64
N LEU A 38 2.42 -6.75 -2.83
CA LEU A 38 1.70 -5.99 -1.81
C LEU A 38 1.11 -6.96 -0.77
N ASN A 39 1.65 -6.90 0.45
CA ASN A 39 1.25 -7.77 1.54
C ASN A 39 0.79 -7.03 2.79
N TYR A 40 1.09 -5.74 2.90
CA TYR A 40 0.81 -4.98 4.11
C TYR A 40 0.04 -3.72 3.78
N TRP A 41 -1.09 -3.52 4.44
CA TRP A 41 -1.90 -2.32 4.27
C TRP A 41 -2.76 -2.09 5.50
N ASN A 42 -3.29 -0.88 5.62
CA ASN A 42 -4.19 -0.50 6.70
C ASN A 42 -5.57 -0.21 6.14
N VAL A 43 -6.56 -0.96 6.60
CA VAL A 43 -7.93 -0.82 6.09
C VAL A 43 -8.55 0.50 6.55
N GLU A 44 -8.32 0.89 7.79
CA GLU A 44 -8.91 2.12 8.32
C GLU A 44 -8.34 3.36 7.67
N LEU A 45 -7.02 3.39 7.45
CA LEU A 45 -6.35 4.53 6.83
C LEU A 45 -6.28 4.41 5.32
N GLN A 46 -6.61 3.24 4.76
CA GLN A 46 -6.52 2.98 3.32
C GLN A 46 -5.12 3.29 2.79
N GLU A 47 -4.13 2.70 3.44
CA GLU A 47 -2.72 2.91 3.12
C GLU A 47 -2.02 1.57 2.88
N ALA A 48 -1.03 1.59 1.98
CA ALA A 48 -0.18 0.43 1.74
C ALA A 48 1.18 0.64 2.40
N TYR A 49 1.82 -0.45 2.79
CA TYR A 49 3.15 -0.44 3.41
C TYR A 49 4.07 -1.39 2.67
N TYR A 50 5.30 -0.94 2.48
CA TYR A 50 6.29 -1.70 1.72
C TYR A 50 6.73 -2.97 2.45
N SER A 51 6.90 -2.89 3.77
CA SER A 51 7.40 -4.01 4.59
C SER A 51 6.93 -3.84 6.03
N PRO A 52 7.14 -4.89 6.89
CA PRO A 52 6.81 -4.75 8.32
C PRO A 52 7.51 -3.59 9.02
N LEU A 53 8.68 -3.20 8.52
CA LEU A 53 9.40 -2.05 9.08
C LEU A 53 8.57 -0.78 8.94
N GLU A 54 8.00 -0.56 7.77
CA GLU A 54 7.14 0.60 7.53
C GLU A 54 5.85 0.54 8.34
N VAL A 55 5.31 -0.66 8.53
CA VAL A 55 4.13 -0.84 9.39
C VAL A 55 4.43 -0.35 10.80
N ASN A 56 5.58 -0.77 11.35
CA ASN A 56 5.97 -0.35 12.70
C ASN A 56 6.20 1.16 12.78
N GLU A 57 6.84 1.73 11.79
CA GLU A 57 7.07 3.17 11.74
C GLU A 57 5.74 3.94 11.75
N ARG A 58 4.76 3.48 11.01
CA ARG A 58 3.46 4.14 10.95
C ARG A 58 2.75 4.08 12.29
N PHE A 59 2.77 2.92 12.94
CA PHE A 59 2.13 2.78 14.25
C PHE A 59 2.80 3.65 15.30
N LYS A 60 4.12 3.78 15.26
CA LYS A 60 4.83 4.68 16.17
C LYS A 60 4.41 6.13 15.96
N SER A 61 4.21 6.54 14.73
CA SER A 61 3.83 7.93 14.45
C SER A 61 2.39 8.23 14.82
N LEU A 62 1.54 7.19 14.94
CA LEU A 62 0.14 7.36 15.33
C LEU A 62 -0.08 7.31 16.84
N SER A 63 0.87 6.79 17.59
CA SER A 63 0.74 6.63 19.04
C SER A 63 1.20 7.85 19.83
#